data_9a9670c3c2f8d4186ca1fb2949dbb7d5
#
_entry.id   9a9670c3c2f8d4186ca1fb2949dbb7d5
#
_cell.length_a   1.000
_cell.length_b   1.000
_cell.length_c   1.000
_cell.angle_alpha   90.00
_cell.angle_beta   90.00
_cell.angle_gamma   90.00
#
_symmetry.space_group_name_H-M   'P 1'
#
loop_
_entity.id
_entity.type
_entity.pdbx_description
1 polymer ?
#
loop_
_entity_poly.entity_id
_entity_poly.type
_entity_poly.pdbx_seq_one_letter_code
_entity_poly.pdbx_strand_id
1 'polypeptide(L)'
;MSDGQILHGSHNGVEVLCYRGDVRHTLCLALDRYLQQRLRRSDIRGFVVDLTGARSIDSTNLGILARLARAMQKAALPQVTLISNQPDINELLEAVGFDQVFNIVEALDTRLDKVAEIPSLESEGPATSRLLLEAHRALMSLNEANRTRFRDVVQAFEDELKP
;
A
#
# COMPACT_ATOMS: atom_id res chain seq x y z
N MET A 1 -15.49 -15.10 8.44
CA MET A 1 -14.76 -14.10 7.60
C MET A 1 -13.92 -13.26 8.49
N SER A 2 -12.63 -13.27 8.26
CA SER A 2 -11.74 -12.40 9.00
C SER A 2 -11.64 -11.07 8.27
N ASP A 3 -12.00 -9.99 8.94
CA ASP A 3 -11.70 -8.67 8.46
C ASP A 3 -10.18 -8.50 8.38
N GLY A 4 -9.73 -7.69 7.44
CA GLY A 4 -8.32 -7.44 7.25
C GLY A 4 -7.73 -6.64 8.40
N GLN A 5 -6.45 -6.84 8.62
CA GLN A 5 -5.66 -6.08 9.59
C GLN A 5 -4.35 -5.67 8.98
N ILE A 6 -3.82 -4.54 9.43
CA ILE A 6 -2.45 -4.13 9.14
C ILE A 6 -1.76 -3.91 10.47
N LEU A 7 -0.70 -4.69 10.71
CA LEU A 7 0.14 -4.55 11.88
C LEU A 7 1.42 -3.80 11.48
N HIS A 8 2.01 -3.11 12.42
CA HIS A 8 3.26 -2.38 12.17
C HIS A 8 4.23 -2.53 13.32
N GLY A 9 5.49 -2.41 13.00
CA GLY A 9 6.57 -2.35 13.95
C GLY A 9 7.79 -1.76 13.27
N SER A 10 8.83 -1.46 14.03
CA SER A 10 10.06 -0.92 13.47
C SER A 10 11.26 -1.64 14.07
N HIS A 11 12.33 -1.69 13.28
CA HIS A 11 13.60 -2.26 13.70
C HIS A 11 14.73 -1.50 13.01
N ASN A 12 15.57 -0.83 13.79
CA ASN A 12 16.72 -0.06 13.28
C ASN A 12 16.36 0.95 12.19
N GLY A 13 15.22 1.63 12.35
CA GLY A 13 14.77 2.65 11.39
C GLY A 13 14.02 2.09 10.18
N VAL A 14 13.90 0.76 10.07
CA VAL A 14 13.10 0.11 9.03
C VAL A 14 11.70 -0.13 9.58
N GLU A 15 10.70 0.42 8.91
CA GLU A 15 9.31 0.19 9.26
C GLU A 15 8.82 -1.09 8.57
N VAL A 16 8.17 -1.96 9.34
CA VAL A 16 7.63 -3.21 8.82
C VAL A 16 6.11 -3.20 8.97
N LEU A 17 5.42 -3.42 7.87
CA LEU A 17 3.96 -3.55 7.84
C LEU A 17 3.61 -5.00 7.54
N CYS A 18 2.68 -5.56 8.29
CA CYS A 18 2.19 -6.93 8.06
C CYS A 18 0.71 -6.87 7.71
N TYR A 19 0.38 -7.26 6.49
CA TYR A 19 -1.00 -7.31 6.01
C TYR A 19 -1.57 -8.70 6.29
N ARG A 20 -2.76 -8.74 6.89
CA ARG A 20 -3.44 -9.99 7.23
C ARG A 20 -4.88 -9.99 6.78
N GLY A 21 -5.35 -11.13 6.27
CA GLY A 21 -6.73 -11.32 5.85
C GLY A 21 -7.06 -10.56 4.57
N ASP A 22 -8.29 -10.10 4.48
CA ASP A 22 -8.79 -9.35 3.31
C ASP A 22 -8.56 -7.86 3.51
N VAL A 23 -7.50 -7.33 2.90
CA VAL A 23 -7.13 -5.92 3.04
C VAL A 23 -7.90 -5.09 2.01
N ARG A 24 -8.92 -4.39 2.51
CA ARG A 24 -9.89 -3.65 1.69
C ARG A 24 -9.77 -2.14 1.91
N HIS A 25 -10.47 -1.40 1.07
CA HIS A 25 -10.49 0.07 1.09
C HIS A 25 -10.91 0.66 2.45
N THR A 26 -11.61 -0.09 3.30
CA THR A 26 -11.97 0.37 4.64
C THR A 26 -10.75 0.66 5.52
N LEU A 27 -9.58 0.09 5.19
CA LEU A 27 -8.33 0.33 5.91
C LEU A 27 -7.48 1.42 5.27
N CYS A 28 -7.86 1.93 4.10
CA CYS A 28 -6.99 2.77 3.29
C CYS A 28 -6.65 4.11 3.96
N LEU A 29 -7.62 4.76 4.59
CA LEU A 29 -7.39 6.07 5.21
C LEU A 29 -6.43 5.97 6.39
N ALA A 30 -6.62 4.96 7.25
CA ALA A 30 -5.76 4.71 8.39
C ALA A 30 -4.32 4.40 7.95
N LEU A 31 -4.19 3.55 6.93
CA LEU A 31 -2.89 3.21 6.36
C LEU A 31 -2.20 4.43 5.77
N ASP A 32 -2.91 5.21 4.96
CA ASP A 32 -2.33 6.39 4.32
C ASP A 32 -1.83 7.40 5.36
N ARG A 33 -2.64 7.68 6.38
CA ARG A 33 -2.24 8.60 7.45
C ARG A 33 -1.03 8.09 8.21
N TYR A 34 -0.99 6.80 8.50
CA TYR A 34 0.17 6.18 9.16
C TYR A 34 1.43 6.38 8.32
N LEU A 35 1.38 6.09 7.02
CA LEU A 35 2.52 6.23 6.12
C LEU A 35 2.96 7.68 6.00
N GLN A 36 2.03 8.63 5.91
CA GLN A 36 2.38 10.06 5.84
C GLN A 36 3.11 10.51 7.10
N GLN A 37 2.69 10.06 8.28
CA GLN A 37 3.36 10.39 9.53
C GLN A 37 4.77 9.81 9.57
N ARG A 38 4.95 8.55 9.15
CA ARG A 38 6.27 7.90 9.14
C ARG A 38 7.22 8.54 8.15
N LEU A 39 6.74 8.94 6.99
CA LEU A 39 7.57 9.59 5.96
C LEU A 39 8.06 10.96 6.39
N ARG A 40 7.44 11.60 7.37
CA ARG A 40 7.89 12.88 7.92
C ARG A 40 9.07 12.74 8.88
N ARG A 41 9.35 11.53 9.35
CA ARG A 41 10.43 11.29 10.31
C ARG A 41 11.76 11.25 9.57
N SER A 42 12.78 11.88 10.17
CA SER A 42 14.13 11.94 9.60
C SER A 42 14.93 10.66 9.81
N ASP A 43 14.45 9.77 10.70
CA ASP A 43 15.15 8.52 11.03
C ASP A 43 14.68 7.31 10.24
N ILE A 44 13.78 7.49 9.27
CA ILE A 44 13.29 6.40 8.43
C ILE A 44 14.41 5.94 7.48
N ARG A 45 14.69 4.64 7.50
CA ARG A 45 15.70 4.01 6.65
C ARG A 45 15.11 3.16 5.53
N GLY A 46 13.86 2.73 5.67
CA GLY A 46 13.21 1.91 4.66
C GLY A 46 11.88 1.37 5.14
N PHE A 47 11.19 0.72 4.21
CA PHE A 47 9.93 0.03 4.48
C PHE A 47 10.01 -1.40 3.96
N VAL A 48 9.45 -2.31 4.75
CA VAL A 48 9.20 -3.70 4.37
C VAL A 48 7.72 -3.95 4.56
N VAL A 49 7.06 -4.51 3.55
CA VAL A 49 5.64 -4.85 3.63
C VAL A 49 5.51 -6.36 3.48
N ASP A 50 5.07 -7.01 4.54
CA ASP A 50 4.88 -8.45 4.57
C ASP A 50 3.44 -8.77 4.17
N LEU A 51 3.29 -9.37 3.00
CA LEU A 51 2.00 -9.76 2.42
C LEU A 51 1.70 -11.26 2.63
N THR A 52 2.55 -11.98 3.35
CA THR A 52 2.39 -13.44 3.50
C THR A 52 1.10 -13.83 4.23
N GLY A 53 0.60 -12.97 5.09
CA GLY A 53 -0.67 -13.18 5.80
C GLY A 53 -1.90 -12.62 5.08
N ALA A 54 -1.73 -11.92 3.97
CA ALA A 54 -2.84 -11.35 3.23
C ALA A 54 -3.54 -12.42 2.40
N ARG A 55 -4.87 -12.46 2.47
CA ARG A 55 -5.69 -13.30 1.59
C ARG A 55 -6.00 -12.58 0.29
N SER A 56 -6.30 -11.31 0.39
CA SER A 56 -6.59 -10.45 -0.76
C SER A 56 -6.20 -9.02 -0.45
N ILE A 57 -5.92 -8.24 -1.50
CA ILE A 57 -5.58 -6.82 -1.41
C ILE A 57 -6.33 -6.13 -2.54
N ASP A 58 -7.14 -5.12 -2.22
CA ASP A 58 -7.87 -4.40 -3.26
C ASP A 58 -6.97 -3.36 -3.96
N SER A 59 -7.48 -2.83 -5.06
CA SER A 59 -6.71 -1.88 -5.88
C SER A 59 -6.41 -0.57 -5.16
N THR A 60 -7.26 -0.15 -4.22
CA THR A 60 -7.01 1.06 -3.44
C THR A 60 -5.75 0.89 -2.58
N ASN A 61 -5.64 -0.22 -1.86
CA ASN A 61 -4.48 -0.49 -1.04
C ASN A 61 -3.21 -0.72 -1.86
N LEU A 62 -3.34 -1.33 -3.04
CA LEU A 62 -2.22 -1.40 -3.99
C LEU A 62 -1.77 -0.01 -4.42
N GLY A 63 -2.72 0.87 -4.71
CA GLY A 63 -2.42 2.26 -5.08
C GLY A 63 -1.71 3.04 -3.98
N ILE A 64 -2.05 2.79 -2.71
CA ILE A 64 -1.34 3.39 -1.58
C ILE A 64 0.10 2.91 -1.53
N LEU A 65 0.35 1.62 -1.78
CA LEU A 65 1.72 1.10 -1.87
C LEU A 65 2.49 1.75 -3.02
N ALA A 66 1.84 1.97 -4.17
CA ALA A 66 2.47 2.66 -5.30
C ALA A 66 2.87 4.09 -4.93
N ARG A 67 2.03 4.80 -4.17
CA ARG A 67 2.35 6.13 -3.65
C ARG A 67 3.54 6.09 -2.70
N LEU A 68 3.60 5.08 -1.83
CA LEU A 68 4.74 4.89 -0.93
C LEU A 68 6.02 4.70 -1.73
N ALA A 69 6.01 3.85 -2.74
CA ALA A 69 7.17 3.62 -3.59
C ALA A 69 7.67 4.91 -4.24
N ARG A 70 6.74 5.74 -4.73
CA ARG A 70 7.07 7.03 -5.34
C ARG A 70 7.67 7.98 -4.31
N ALA A 71 7.10 8.06 -3.12
CA ALA A 71 7.60 8.92 -2.05
C ALA A 71 9.01 8.53 -1.63
N MET A 72 9.29 7.23 -1.50
CA MET A 72 10.62 6.73 -1.17
C MET A 72 11.64 7.08 -2.27
N GLN A 73 11.24 6.95 -3.52
CA GLN A 73 12.10 7.30 -4.65
C GLN A 73 12.44 8.80 -4.65
N LYS A 74 11.44 9.65 -4.43
CA LYS A 74 11.64 11.10 -4.36
C LYS A 74 12.55 11.52 -3.20
N ALA A 75 12.48 10.79 -2.09
CA ALA A 75 13.32 11.06 -0.91
C ALA A 75 14.71 10.44 -1.03
N ALA A 76 15.02 9.77 -2.14
CA ALA A 76 16.28 9.04 -2.36
C ALA A 76 16.51 7.98 -1.29
N LEU A 77 15.43 7.36 -0.80
CA LEU A 77 15.46 6.26 0.16
C LEU A 77 15.42 4.91 -0.56
N PRO A 78 15.79 3.82 0.11
CA PRO A 78 15.79 2.50 -0.52
C PRO A 78 14.44 2.09 -1.05
N GLN A 79 14.44 1.26 -2.09
CA GLN A 79 13.24 0.68 -2.67
C GLN A 79 12.50 -0.14 -1.61
N VAL A 80 11.17 -0.01 -1.58
CA VAL A 80 10.33 -0.78 -0.66
C VAL A 80 10.43 -2.27 -0.99
N THR A 81 10.60 -3.10 0.03
CA THR A 81 10.60 -4.55 -0.12
C THR A 81 9.20 -5.10 0.21
N LEU A 82 8.66 -5.89 -0.71
CA LEU A 82 7.44 -6.65 -0.49
C LEU A 82 7.79 -8.12 -0.28
N ILE A 83 7.24 -8.72 0.76
CA ILE A 83 7.40 -10.16 1.00
C ILE A 83 6.11 -10.85 0.56
N SER A 84 6.19 -11.73 -0.42
CA SER A 84 5.02 -12.44 -0.94
C SER A 84 5.41 -13.85 -1.37
N ASN A 85 4.68 -14.84 -0.89
CA ASN A 85 4.89 -16.25 -1.23
C ASN A 85 3.60 -16.95 -1.65
N GLN A 86 2.53 -16.21 -1.87
CA GLN A 86 1.24 -16.76 -2.32
C GLN A 86 1.08 -16.51 -3.81
N PRO A 87 0.81 -17.56 -4.62
CA PRO A 87 0.72 -17.42 -6.07
C PRO A 87 -0.29 -16.37 -6.54
N ASP A 88 -1.45 -16.31 -5.92
CA ASP A 88 -2.49 -15.35 -6.30
C ASP A 88 -2.06 -13.90 -6.06
N ILE A 89 -1.41 -13.64 -4.92
CA ILE A 89 -0.88 -12.31 -4.61
C ILE A 89 0.26 -11.98 -5.57
N ASN A 90 1.16 -12.92 -5.81
CA ASN A 90 2.29 -12.71 -6.73
C ASN A 90 1.80 -12.34 -8.13
N GLU A 91 0.78 -13.05 -8.62
CA GLU A 91 0.19 -12.78 -9.93
C GLU A 91 -0.41 -11.38 -9.98
N LEU A 92 -1.09 -10.97 -8.91
CA LEU A 92 -1.67 -9.63 -8.80
C LEU A 92 -0.60 -8.55 -8.83
N LEU A 93 0.48 -8.72 -8.07
CA LEU A 93 1.59 -7.75 -8.02
C LEU A 93 2.24 -7.59 -9.40
N GLU A 94 2.47 -8.70 -10.08
CA GLU A 94 3.04 -8.69 -11.42
C GLU A 94 2.09 -8.01 -12.42
N ALA A 95 0.78 -8.30 -12.33
CA ALA A 95 -0.22 -7.73 -13.23
C ALA A 95 -0.27 -6.20 -13.15
N VAL A 96 -0.05 -5.61 -11.97
CA VAL A 96 -0.05 -4.15 -11.82
C VAL A 96 1.33 -3.51 -11.99
N GLY A 97 2.36 -4.29 -12.33
CA GLY A 97 3.70 -3.77 -12.60
C GLY A 97 4.56 -3.53 -11.37
N PHE A 98 4.22 -4.10 -10.23
CA PHE A 98 4.96 -3.88 -8.99
C PHE A 98 6.36 -4.51 -9.01
N ASP A 99 6.59 -5.50 -9.86
CA ASP A 99 7.92 -6.06 -10.07
C ASP A 99 8.93 -5.02 -10.58
N GLN A 100 8.45 -3.92 -11.17
CA GLN A 100 9.29 -2.84 -11.69
C GLN A 100 9.62 -1.77 -10.65
N VAL A 101 8.83 -1.67 -9.58
CA VAL A 101 8.98 -0.57 -8.61
C VAL A 101 9.24 -1.02 -7.18
N PHE A 102 9.12 -2.30 -6.91
CA PHE A 102 9.39 -2.88 -5.59
C PHE A 102 10.44 -3.97 -5.68
N ASN A 103 11.12 -4.21 -4.56
CA ASN A 103 11.95 -5.40 -4.40
C ASN A 103 11.04 -6.48 -3.82
N ILE A 104 10.70 -7.51 -4.62
CA ILE A 104 9.79 -8.57 -4.20
C ILE A 104 10.58 -9.81 -3.84
N VAL A 105 10.42 -10.31 -2.62
CA VAL A 105 11.11 -11.49 -2.10
C VAL A 105 10.11 -12.49 -1.52
N GLU A 106 10.47 -13.76 -1.46
CA GLU A 106 9.59 -14.81 -0.91
C GLU A 106 9.59 -14.83 0.60
N ALA A 107 10.72 -14.51 1.22
CA ALA A 107 10.87 -14.54 2.67
C ALA A 107 11.94 -13.56 3.10
N LEU A 108 11.77 -13.05 4.31
CA LEU A 108 12.75 -12.18 4.94
C LEU A 108 12.57 -12.34 6.46
N ASP A 109 13.67 -12.34 7.21
CA ASP A 109 13.57 -12.35 8.66
C ASP A 109 13.13 -10.98 9.14
N THR A 110 11.86 -10.90 9.58
CA THR A 110 11.23 -9.66 10.02
C THR A 110 10.87 -9.72 11.50
N ARG A 111 11.73 -10.29 12.33
CA ARG A 111 11.46 -10.35 13.76
C ARG A 111 11.30 -8.96 14.34
N LEU A 112 10.13 -8.72 14.92
CA LEU A 112 9.80 -7.48 15.57
C LEU A 112 9.56 -7.72 17.05
N ASP A 113 10.16 -6.88 17.90
CA ASP A 113 9.99 -6.98 19.34
C ASP A 113 8.59 -6.55 19.77
N LYS A 114 8.03 -5.58 19.08
CA LYS A 114 6.71 -5.04 19.37
C LYS A 114 5.95 -4.82 18.07
N VAL A 115 4.72 -5.33 18.04
CA VAL A 115 3.83 -5.19 16.91
C VAL A 115 2.53 -4.57 17.40
N ALA A 116 2.06 -3.53 16.73
CA ALA A 116 0.80 -2.86 17.02
C ALA A 116 -0.09 -2.85 15.78
N GLU A 117 -1.39 -2.86 15.98
CA GLU A 117 -2.35 -2.76 14.89
C GLU A 117 -2.53 -1.29 14.52
N ILE A 118 -2.62 -1.00 13.21
CA ILE A 118 -3.05 0.31 12.74
C ILE A 118 -4.57 0.34 12.91
N PRO A 119 -5.09 1.19 13.82
CA PRO A 119 -6.53 1.20 14.08
C PRO A 119 -7.29 1.74 12.88
N SER A 120 -8.42 1.11 12.60
CA SER A 120 -9.30 1.56 11.53
C SER A 120 -9.83 2.95 11.81
N LEU A 121 -9.90 3.78 10.78
CA LEU A 121 -10.54 5.09 10.82
C LEU A 121 -11.82 5.03 10.00
N GLU A 122 -12.77 5.88 10.34
CA GLU A 122 -13.98 6.01 9.55
C GLU A 122 -13.60 6.37 8.11
N SER A 123 -14.08 5.57 7.15
CA SER A 123 -13.62 5.62 5.77
C SER A 123 -14.66 6.17 4.82
N GLU A 124 -15.52 7.05 5.32
CA GLU A 124 -16.53 7.72 4.49
C GLU A 124 -16.23 9.21 4.39
N GLY A 125 -16.68 9.80 3.30
CA GLY A 125 -16.60 11.24 3.09
C GLY A 125 -15.55 11.66 2.07
N PRO A 126 -15.39 13.00 1.87
CA PRO A 126 -14.53 13.55 0.81
C PRO A 126 -13.05 13.16 0.91
N ALA A 127 -12.52 13.02 2.13
CA ALA A 127 -11.11 12.64 2.31
C ALA A 127 -10.85 11.24 1.77
N THR A 128 -11.76 10.31 2.02
CA THR A 128 -11.65 8.94 1.50
C THR A 128 -11.81 8.92 -0.02
N SER A 129 -12.80 9.62 -0.56
CA SER A 129 -13.01 9.70 -2.01
C SER A 129 -11.79 10.25 -2.73
N ARG A 130 -11.15 11.27 -2.17
CA ARG A 130 -9.93 11.85 -2.73
C ARG A 130 -8.77 10.87 -2.69
N LEU A 131 -8.63 10.13 -1.59
CA LEU A 131 -7.59 9.12 -1.45
C LEU A 131 -7.79 7.99 -2.46
N LEU A 132 -9.03 7.53 -2.66
CA LEU A 132 -9.35 6.52 -3.68
C LEU A 132 -8.89 6.98 -5.06
N LEU A 133 -9.18 8.24 -5.41
CA LEU A 133 -8.77 8.83 -6.67
C LEU A 133 -7.24 8.84 -6.81
N GLU A 134 -6.54 9.34 -5.82
CA GLU A 134 -5.08 9.45 -5.87
C GLU A 134 -4.39 8.08 -5.88
N ALA A 135 -4.92 7.11 -5.15
CA ALA A 135 -4.38 5.75 -5.13
C ALA A 135 -4.46 5.13 -6.54
N HIS A 136 -5.59 5.27 -7.21
CA HIS A 136 -5.77 4.72 -8.56
C HIS A 136 -4.94 5.49 -9.59
N ARG A 137 -4.80 6.80 -9.44
CA ARG A 137 -3.90 7.59 -10.29
C ARG A 137 -2.44 7.12 -10.15
N ALA A 138 -2.03 6.76 -8.93
CA ALA A 138 -0.69 6.23 -8.70
C ALA A 138 -0.46 4.93 -9.47
N LEU A 139 -1.46 4.02 -9.47
CA LEU A 139 -1.39 2.79 -10.27
C LEU A 139 -1.31 3.10 -11.77
N MET A 140 -2.10 4.05 -12.25
CA MET A 140 -2.07 4.46 -13.66
C MET A 140 -0.71 5.01 -14.08
N SER A 141 0.02 5.62 -13.17
CA SER A 141 1.33 6.20 -13.47
C SER A 141 2.43 5.16 -13.70
N LEU A 142 2.18 3.89 -13.37
CA LEU A 142 3.19 2.84 -13.45
C LEU A 142 3.39 2.32 -14.87
N ASN A 143 2.31 2.19 -15.66
CA ASN A 143 2.40 1.66 -17.02
C ASN A 143 1.10 1.89 -17.80
N GLU A 144 1.15 1.62 -19.11
CA GLU A 144 0.00 1.81 -20.01
C GLU A 144 -1.15 0.85 -19.72
N ALA A 145 -0.85 -0.39 -19.37
CA ALA A 145 -1.87 -1.37 -19.05
C ALA A 145 -2.73 -0.91 -17.86
N ASN A 146 -2.09 -0.33 -16.85
CA ASN A 146 -2.79 0.24 -15.70
C ASN A 146 -3.63 1.45 -16.08
N ARG A 147 -3.14 2.29 -16.99
CA ARG A 147 -3.94 3.43 -17.49
C ARG A 147 -5.24 2.96 -18.10
N THR A 148 -5.19 1.95 -18.92
CA THR A 148 -6.38 1.39 -19.55
C THR A 148 -7.30 0.74 -18.51
N ARG A 149 -6.70 -0.04 -17.60
CA ARG A 149 -7.45 -0.79 -16.57
C ARG A 149 -8.21 0.12 -15.62
N PHE A 150 -7.62 1.23 -15.19
CA PHE A 150 -8.18 2.08 -14.13
C PHE A 150 -8.78 3.40 -14.64
N ARG A 151 -8.79 3.63 -15.96
CA ARG A 151 -9.29 4.88 -16.55
C ARG A 151 -10.72 5.19 -16.10
N ASP A 152 -11.62 4.24 -16.22
CA ASP A 152 -13.04 4.46 -15.94
C ASP A 152 -13.29 4.67 -14.45
N VAL A 153 -12.55 3.94 -13.60
CA VAL A 153 -12.62 4.09 -12.15
C VAL A 153 -12.15 5.50 -11.75
N VAL A 154 -11.04 5.96 -12.32
CA VAL A 154 -10.51 7.30 -12.03
C VAL A 154 -11.49 8.37 -12.50
N GLN A 155 -12.08 8.19 -13.68
CA GLN A 155 -13.08 9.14 -14.20
C GLN A 155 -14.29 9.22 -13.27
N ALA A 156 -14.75 8.09 -12.74
CA ALA A 156 -15.88 8.06 -11.82
C ALA A 156 -15.56 8.81 -10.52
N PHE A 157 -14.36 8.63 -9.97
CA PHE A 157 -13.94 9.34 -8.77
C PHE A 157 -13.79 10.84 -9.02
N GLU A 158 -13.27 11.24 -10.19
CA GLU A 158 -13.16 12.65 -10.55
C GLU A 158 -14.55 13.31 -10.63
N ASP A 159 -15.49 12.62 -11.24
CA ASP A 159 -16.87 13.13 -11.37
C ASP A 159 -17.54 13.27 -10.01
N GLU A 160 -17.32 12.32 -9.11
CA GLU A 160 -17.87 12.35 -7.75
C GLU A 160 -17.35 13.56 -6.95
N LEU A 161 -16.10 13.97 -7.20
CA LEU A 161 -15.46 15.07 -6.48
C LEU A 161 -15.74 16.45 -7.10
N LYS A 162 -16.39 16.53 -8.25
CA LYS A 162 -16.78 17.81 -8.83
C LYS A 162 -17.84 18.50 -7.98
N PRO A 163 -17.75 19.83 -7.78
CA PRO A 163 -18.76 20.60 -7.04
C PRO A 163 -20.09 20.63 -7.78
#